data_953d8b28b8f5ffa873ca50d5011b9b37
#
_entry.id   953d8b28b8f5ffa873ca50d5011b9b37
#
_cell.length_a   1.000
_cell.length_b   1.000
_cell.length_c   1.000
_cell.angle_alpha   90.00
_cell.angle_beta   90.00
_cell.angle_gamma   90.00
#
_symmetry.space_group_name_H-M   'P 1'
#
loop_
_entity.id
_entity.type
_entity.pdbx_description
1 polymer ?
#
loop_
_entity_poly.entity_id
_entity_poly.type
_entity_poly.pdbx_seq_one_letter_code
_entity_poly.pdbx_strand_id
1 'polypeptide(L)'
;MPAHLRPRAALTAIGLAAATFLASCSTPPPPPPPPVVIAPPAPPPITLSESIVVKASAFRGYMQRAGAITPDFTDGQQIADSLKVGVAYEPKQFLSGAMAYAAVLALQDPTFVASARAFAADPDQRRQVIAQIYADPAYVVAFKGSDSAAAAGLIIDTLGSDGLKVYQAGKRVKQAAYDVQRANWSKASVPDRDVRLAYAKTMSATPLLAESADVALLQQASMGGAPLALAPRAAEAPYKPLVIRGMAVAALAALGAAGDDNLANVEAIMAEPASASCVNMGKLNLYQCLAVAKPHYEDVFCLGQHILIDTGQCVIKASGAPMPAEPPPPPPRVLPVKTSIIDGGAGSNSRAAKLAAAKKAAKRN
;
A
#
# COMPACT_ATOMS: atom_id res chain seq x y z
N MET A 1 -109.62 -13.24 -70.55
CA MET A 1 -110.06 -14.51 -71.18
C MET A 1 -108.86 -15.47 -71.17
N PRO A 2 -109.16 -16.69 -71.13
CA PRO A 2 -109.51 -17.58 -70.00
C PRO A 2 -108.40 -18.57 -69.69
N ALA A 3 -108.43 -19.10 -68.66
CA ALA A 3 -109.04 -20.33 -68.14
C ALA A 3 -108.06 -21.48 -67.90
N HIS A 4 -108.25 -22.09 -66.91
CA HIS A 4 -108.44 -23.48 -66.42
C HIS A 4 -107.30 -24.20 -65.76
N LEU A 5 -107.57 -24.53 -64.56
CA LEU A 5 -108.07 -25.74 -63.90
C LEU A 5 -106.98 -26.67 -63.41
N ARG A 6 -106.82 -26.74 -62.12
CA ARG A 6 -106.89 -27.88 -61.13
C ARG A 6 -106.59 -29.33 -61.67
N PRO A 7 -106.35 -30.28 -60.77
CA PRO A 7 -106.03 -30.40 -59.34
C PRO A 7 -105.12 -31.67 -59.00
N ARG A 8 -104.93 -31.86 -57.68
CA ARG A 8 -104.67 -33.16 -56.93
C ARG A 8 -103.19 -33.63 -56.97
N ALA A 9 -102.68 -34.20 -56.01
CA ALA A 9 -103.07 -34.82 -54.78
C ALA A 9 -101.88 -34.93 -53.82
N ALA A 10 -102.16 -34.93 -52.61
CA ALA A 10 -101.45 -35.41 -51.41
C ALA A 10 -100.43 -36.53 -51.56
N LEU A 11 -99.36 -36.38 -50.81
CA LEU A 11 -98.83 -37.49 -50.00
C LEU A 11 -97.81 -36.96 -48.94
N THR A 12 -98.07 -37.25 -47.73
CA THR A 12 -97.30 -37.06 -46.51
C THR A 12 -96.01 -37.79 -46.58
N ALA A 13 -94.89 -37.12 -46.29
CA ALA A 13 -93.67 -37.79 -45.89
C ALA A 13 -93.04 -36.98 -44.74
N ILE A 14 -93.03 -37.65 -43.57
CA ILE A 14 -92.37 -37.20 -42.35
C ILE A 14 -90.87 -37.23 -42.61
N GLY A 15 -90.24 -36.06 -42.72
CA GLY A 15 -88.78 -35.90 -42.80
C GLY A 15 -88.25 -35.39 -41.47
N LEU A 16 -87.51 -36.25 -40.79
CA LEU A 16 -86.85 -35.98 -39.54
C LEU A 16 -85.81 -34.90 -39.77
N ALA A 17 -85.98 -33.67 -39.23
CA ALA A 17 -85.00 -32.62 -39.24
C ALA A 17 -83.95 -32.84 -38.20
N ALA A 18 -82.79 -33.42 -38.61
CA ALA A 18 -81.55 -33.50 -37.79
C ALA A 18 -80.99 -32.06 -37.68
N ALA A 19 -81.20 -31.43 -36.53
CA ALA A 19 -80.51 -30.18 -36.15
C ALA A 19 -79.07 -30.52 -35.79
N THR A 20 -78.15 -30.31 -36.74
CA THR A 20 -76.70 -30.31 -36.45
C THR A 20 -76.35 -29.04 -35.68
N PHE A 21 -76.23 -29.19 -34.34
CA PHE A 21 -75.55 -28.22 -33.52
C PHE A 21 -74.06 -28.18 -33.92
N LEU A 22 -73.63 -27.19 -34.65
CA LEU A 22 -72.23 -26.80 -34.81
C LEU A 22 -71.79 -26.22 -33.44
N ALA A 23 -71.23 -27.07 -32.55
CA ALA A 23 -70.52 -26.64 -31.39
C ALA A 23 -69.26 -25.93 -31.88
N SER A 24 -69.28 -24.58 -31.96
CA SER A 24 -68.09 -23.75 -32.06
C SER A 24 -67.27 -24.00 -30.84
N CYS A 25 -66.24 -24.85 -30.95
CA CYS A 25 -65.13 -24.88 -29.97
C CYS A 25 -64.40 -23.52 -30.10
N SER A 26 -64.87 -22.52 -29.32
CA SER A 26 -64.06 -21.33 -29.08
C SER A 26 -62.87 -21.75 -28.22
N THR A 27 -61.73 -21.93 -28.87
CA THR A 27 -60.44 -22.08 -28.17
C THR A 27 -60.27 -20.89 -27.22
N PRO A 28 -60.06 -21.09 -25.92
CA PRO A 28 -59.81 -19.98 -25.01
C PRO A 28 -58.60 -19.17 -25.54
N PRO A 29 -58.60 -17.84 -25.43
CA PRO A 29 -57.50 -17.04 -25.87
C PRO A 29 -56.23 -17.54 -25.18
N PRO A 30 -55.07 -17.61 -25.85
CA PRO A 30 -53.83 -18.02 -25.23
C PRO A 30 -53.58 -17.14 -24.00
N PRO A 31 -53.07 -17.73 -22.90
CA PRO A 31 -52.75 -16.96 -21.70
C PRO A 31 -51.81 -15.81 -22.09
N PRO A 32 -51.94 -14.61 -21.50
CA PRO A 32 -51.05 -13.51 -21.78
C PRO A 32 -49.60 -13.98 -21.57
N PRO A 33 -48.66 -13.58 -22.43
CA PRO A 33 -47.26 -13.95 -22.28
C PRO A 33 -46.82 -13.53 -20.87
N PRO A 34 -46.01 -14.37 -20.17
CA PRO A 34 -45.50 -14.00 -18.86
C PRO A 34 -44.82 -12.65 -18.93
N PRO A 35 -44.95 -11.80 -17.91
CA PRO A 35 -44.29 -10.49 -17.90
C PRO A 35 -42.81 -10.68 -18.22
N VAL A 36 -42.33 -9.95 -19.21
CA VAL A 36 -40.91 -9.96 -19.57
C VAL A 36 -40.15 -9.38 -18.35
N VAL A 37 -39.57 -10.24 -17.57
CA VAL A 37 -38.64 -9.83 -16.51
C VAL A 37 -37.40 -9.27 -17.20
N ILE A 38 -37.35 -7.94 -17.33
CA ILE A 38 -36.14 -7.26 -17.81
C ILE A 38 -35.07 -7.51 -16.74
N ALA A 39 -34.09 -8.36 -17.07
CA ALA A 39 -32.96 -8.58 -16.18
C ALA A 39 -32.28 -7.24 -15.90
N PRO A 40 -31.90 -6.95 -14.64
CA PRO A 40 -31.16 -5.73 -14.34
C PRO A 40 -29.91 -5.66 -15.21
N PRO A 41 -29.50 -4.45 -15.65
CA PRO A 41 -28.32 -4.30 -16.48
C PRO A 41 -27.09 -4.89 -15.78
N ALA A 42 -26.24 -5.59 -16.55
CA ALA A 42 -25.01 -6.16 -16.01
C ALA A 42 -24.16 -5.06 -15.34
N PRO A 43 -23.51 -5.36 -14.20
CA PRO A 43 -22.63 -4.40 -13.55
C PRO A 43 -21.48 -4.02 -14.51
N PRO A 44 -20.95 -2.78 -14.44
CA PRO A 44 -19.84 -2.37 -15.29
C PRO A 44 -18.60 -3.26 -15.04
N PRO A 45 -17.72 -3.41 -16.03
CA PRO A 45 -16.46 -4.11 -15.82
C PRO A 45 -15.62 -3.40 -14.75
N ILE A 46 -14.76 -4.14 -14.05
CA ILE A 46 -13.76 -3.52 -13.17
C ILE A 46 -12.81 -2.71 -14.05
N THR A 47 -12.68 -1.43 -13.75
CA THR A 47 -11.86 -0.52 -14.55
C THR A 47 -10.91 0.25 -13.64
N LEU A 48 -9.62 -0.06 -13.74
CA LEU A 48 -8.55 0.67 -13.06
C LEU A 48 -7.58 1.19 -14.12
N SER A 49 -7.29 2.51 -14.08
CA SER A 49 -6.38 3.15 -15.03
C SER A 49 -5.00 2.48 -15.00
N GLU A 50 -4.41 2.26 -16.17
CA GLU A 50 -3.05 1.73 -16.27
C GLU A 50 -2.03 2.60 -15.53
N SER A 51 -2.21 3.92 -15.52
CA SER A 51 -1.33 4.83 -14.79
C SER A 51 -1.33 4.58 -13.27
N ILE A 52 -2.46 4.14 -12.71
CA ILE A 52 -2.57 3.75 -11.30
C ILE A 52 -1.84 2.42 -11.07
N VAL A 53 -1.99 1.46 -11.97
CA VAL A 53 -1.28 0.17 -11.90
C VAL A 53 0.23 0.36 -12.02
N VAL A 54 0.69 1.26 -12.88
CA VAL A 54 2.11 1.64 -13.01
C VAL A 54 2.66 2.19 -11.69
N LYS A 55 1.90 3.05 -10.99
CA LYS A 55 2.30 3.54 -9.65
C LYS A 55 2.38 2.42 -8.63
N ALA A 56 1.43 1.49 -8.63
CA ALA A 56 1.44 0.31 -7.76
C ALA A 56 2.67 -0.57 -7.99
N SER A 57 3.00 -0.86 -9.25
CA SER A 57 4.19 -1.63 -9.62
C SER A 57 5.49 -0.93 -9.21
N ALA A 58 5.59 0.38 -9.46
CA ALA A 58 6.77 1.17 -9.06
C ALA A 58 7.03 1.08 -7.54
N PHE A 59 5.97 1.25 -6.73
CA PHE A 59 6.05 1.09 -5.27
C PHE A 59 6.49 -0.32 -4.87
N ARG A 60 5.83 -1.35 -5.39
CA ARG A 60 6.13 -2.75 -5.09
C ARG A 60 7.56 -3.13 -5.45
N GLY A 61 8.01 -2.74 -6.65
CA GLY A 61 9.38 -2.96 -7.11
C GLY A 61 10.42 -2.28 -6.21
N TYR A 62 10.14 -1.05 -5.75
CA TYR A 62 11.02 -0.39 -4.77
C TYR A 62 11.09 -1.18 -3.45
N MET A 63 9.95 -1.57 -2.87
CA MET A 63 9.92 -2.30 -1.60
C MET A 63 10.70 -3.63 -1.69
N GLN A 64 10.59 -4.32 -2.83
CA GLN A 64 11.35 -5.55 -3.09
C GLN A 64 12.85 -5.28 -3.15
N ARG A 65 13.30 -4.29 -3.93
CA ARG A 65 14.73 -3.95 -4.06
C ARG A 65 15.33 -3.45 -2.75
N ALA A 66 14.62 -2.57 -2.03
CA ALA A 66 15.07 -2.06 -0.74
C ALA A 66 15.15 -3.16 0.32
N GLY A 67 14.17 -4.07 0.37
CA GLY A 67 14.15 -5.21 1.28
C GLY A 67 15.22 -6.27 0.98
N ALA A 68 15.76 -6.30 -0.24
CA ALA A 68 16.82 -7.20 -0.67
C ALA A 68 18.24 -6.69 -0.38
N ILE A 69 18.40 -5.46 0.11
CA ILE A 69 19.72 -4.93 0.48
C ILE A 69 20.30 -5.75 1.64
N THR A 70 21.51 -6.30 1.43
CA THR A 70 22.21 -7.12 2.41
C THR A 70 23.23 -6.30 3.21
N PRO A 71 23.60 -6.77 4.42
CA PRO A 71 24.60 -6.10 5.28
C PRO A 71 26.07 -6.42 4.91
N ASP A 72 26.31 -7.25 3.89
CA ASP A 72 27.61 -7.90 3.63
C ASP A 72 28.56 -6.98 2.84
N PHE A 73 28.85 -5.79 3.38
CA PHE A 73 29.74 -4.82 2.74
C PHE A 73 31.20 -5.15 2.93
N THR A 74 31.96 -5.17 1.83
CA THR A 74 33.41 -5.39 1.80
C THR A 74 34.20 -4.20 1.28
N ASP A 75 33.51 -3.21 0.68
CA ASP A 75 34.11 -1.98 0.13
C ASP A 75 33.10 -0.83 0.04
N GLY A 76 33.63 0.36 -0.28
CA GLY A 76 32.80 1.57 -0.41
C GLY A 76 31.89 1.60 -1.65
N GLN A 77 32.22 0.85 -2.70
CA GLN A 77 31.41 0.81 -3.92
C GLN A 77 30.09 0.10 -3.68
N GLN A 78 30.09 -1.01 -2.96
CA GLN A 78 28.87 -1.73 -2.59
C GLN A 78 27.91 -0.87 -1.76
N ILE A 79 28.47 0.00 -0.89
CA ILE A 79 27.65 0.96 -0.14
C ILE A 79 27.05 2.00 -1.08
N ALA A 80 27.86 2.55 -1.99
CA ALA A 80 27.38 3.54 -2.96
C ALA A 80 26.26 2.97 -3.86
N ASP A 81 26.37 1.73 -4.29
CA ASP A 81 25.35 1.06 -5.11
C ASP A 81 24.07 0.77 -4.30
N SER A 82 24.20 0.35 -3.04
CA SER A 82 23.06 0.17 -2.14
C SER A 82 22.36 1.50 -1.82
N LEU A 83 23.11 2.59 -1.66
CA LEU A 83 22.57 3.93 -1.51
C LEU A 83 21.74 4.34 -2.75
N LYS A 84 22.26 4.09 -3.97
CA LYS A 84 21.52 4.36 -5.22
C LYS A 84 20.17 3.67 -5.24
N VAL A 85 20.11 2.39 -4.86
CA VAL A 85 18.86 1.62 -4.76
C VAL A 85 17.93 2.24 -3.72
N GLY A 86 18.45 2.50 -2.54
CA GLY A 86 17.63 2.92 -1.39
C GLY A 86 17.08 4.35 -1.50
N VAL A 87 17.82 5.28 -2.14
CA VAL A 87 17.37 6.67 -2.29
C VAL A 87 16.39 6.87 -3.45
N ALA A 88 16.28 5.91 -4.37
CA ALA A 88 15.58 6.06 -5.65
C ALA A 88 14.06 6.00 -5.49
N TYR A 89 13.47 6.99 -4.82
CA TYR A 89 12.04 7.23 -4.83
C TYR A 89 11.69 8.70 -4.51
N GLU A 90 10.70 9.24 -5.19
CA GLU A 90 10.07 10.51 -4.87
C GLU A 90 8.95 10.27 -3.85
N PRO A 91 8.91 11.01 -2.71
CA PRO A 91 7.99 10.70 -1.61
C PRO A 91 6.49 10.71 -1.94
N LYS A 92 6.05 11.65 -2.80
CA LYS A 92 4.63 11.73 -3.17
C LYS A 92 4.24 10.57 -4.08
N GLN A 93 5.07 10.25 -5.08
CA GLN A 93 4.84 9.09 -5.95
C GLN A 93 4.90 7.79 -5.17
N PHE A 94 5.83 7.64 -4.22
CA PHE A 94 5.94 6.47 -3.37
C PHE A 94 4.64 6.20 -2.60
N LEU A 95 4.05 7.23 -2.00
CA LEU A 95 2.81 7.08 -1.23
C LEU A 95 1.59 6.88 -2.12
N SER A 96 1.48 7.60 -3.23
CA SER A 96 0.41 7.33 -4.20
C SER A 96 0.54 5.91 -4.78
N GLY A 97 1.76 5.42 -4.98
CA GLY A 97 2.02 4.03 -5.36
C GLY A 97 1.60 3.02 -4.30
N ALA A 98 1.83 3.31 -3.02
CA ALA A 98 1.36 2.46 -1.92
C ALA A 98 -0.18 2.38 -1.89
N MET A 99 -0.89 3.50 -2.11
CA MET A 99 -2.36 3.51 -2.18
C MET A 99 -2.88 2.84 -3.44
N ALA A 100 -2.20 3.00 -4.58
CA ALA A 100 -2.51 2.29 -5.81
C ALA A 100 -2.35 0.77 -5.63
N TYR A 101 -1.28 0.33 -4.98
CA TYR A 101 -1.09 -1.09 -4.66
C TYR A 101 -2.14 -1.59 -3.68
N ALA A 102 -2.51 -0.80 -2.66
CA ALA A 102 -3.61 -1.10 -1.75
C ALA A 102 -4.94 -1.29 -2.50
N ALA A 103 -5.20 -0.51 -3.55
CA ALA A 103 -6.39 -0.70 -4.37
C ALA A 103 -6.37 -2.04 -5.13
N VAL A 104 -5.24 -2.42 -5.72
CA VAL A 104 -5.09 -3.74 -6.37
C VAL A 104 -5.29 -4.88 -5.36
N LEU A 105 -4.76 -4.73 -4.13
CA LEU A 105 -4.93 -5.71 -3.04
C LEU A 105 -6.41 -5.84 -2.62
N ALA A 106 -7.13 -4.74 -2.46
CA ALA A 106 -8.55 -4.76 -2.11
C ALA A 106 -9.41 -5.42 -3.20
N LEU A 107 -9.06 -5.26 -4.47
CA LEU A 107 -9.73 -5.92 -5.59
C LEU A 107 -9.52 -7.46 -5.60
N GLN A 108 -8.58 -7.99 -4.81
CA GLN A 108 -8.42 -9.43 -4.63
C GLN A 108 -9.48 -10.05 -3.69
N ASP A 109 -10.26 -9.24 -2.99
CA ASP A 109 -11.37 -9.72 -2.17
C ASP A 109 -12.67 -9.68 -2.97
N PRO A 110 -13.19 -10.85 -3.43
CA PRO A 110 -14.41 -10.92 -4.22
C PRO A 110 -15.65 -10.48 -3.42
N THR A 111 -15.64 -10.64 -2.10
CA THR A 111 -16.77 -10.25 -1.23
C THR A 111 -16.87 -8.74 -1.16
N PHE A 112 -15.77 -8.04 -0.99
CA PHE A 112 -15.71 -6.58 -1.05
C PHE A 112 -16.21 -6.04 -2.39
N VAL A 113 -15.72 -6.59 -3.50
CA VAL A 113 -16.15 -6.21 -4.86
C VAL A 113 -17.64 -6.46 -5.07
N ALA A 114 -18.14 -7.64 -4.66
CA ALA A 114 -19.55 -7.99 -4.79
C ALA A 114 -20.45 -7.08 -3.93
N SER A 115 -20.05 -6.77 -2.69
CA SER A 115 -20.81 -5.90 -1.79
C SER A 115 -20.93 -4.47 -2.35
N ALA A 116 -19.85 -3.91 -2.87
CA ALA A 116 -19.85 -2.59 -3.50
C ALA A 116 -20.79 -2.55 -4.71
N ARG A 117 -20.74 -3.58 -5.56
CA ARG A 117 -21.60 -3.70 -6.75
C ARG A 117 -23.07 -3.93 -6.41
N ALA A 118 -23.36 -4.75 -5.39
CA ALA A 118 -24.71 -5.00 -4.93
C ALA A 118 -25.35 -3.74 -4.34
N PHE A 119 -24.61 -2.99 -3.53
CA PHE A 119 -25.08 -1.72 -2.96
C PHE A 119 -25.35 -0.66 -4.03
N ALA A 120 -24.56 -0.64 -5.09
CA ALA A 120 -24.66 0.31 -6.20
C ALA A 120 -25.21 -0.35 -7.50
N ALA A 121 -26.12 -1.32 -7.38
CA ALA A 121 -26.72 -2.01 -8.54
C ALA A 121 -27.59 -1.07 -9.39
N ASP A 122 -28.39 -0.21 -8.75
CA ASP A 122 -29.16 0.82 -9.42
C ASP A 122 -28.24 1.90 -10.00
N PRO A 123 -28.43 2.34 -11.28
CA PRO A 123 -27.57 3.33 -11.92
C PRO A 123 -27.55 4.70 -11.23
N ASP A 124 -28.68 5.15 -10.67
CA ASP A 124 -28.75 6.45 -9.99
C ASP A 124 -28.07 6.38 -8.63
N GLN A 125 -28.30 5.30 -7.89
CA GLN A 125 -27.57 5.01 -6.65
C GLN A 125 -26.07 4.89 -6.89
N ARG A 126 -25.66 4.24 -7.97
CA ARG A 126 -24.25 4.12 -8.35
C ARG A 126 -23.58 5.48 -8.55
N ARG A 127 -24.24 6.40 -9.28
CA ARG A 127 -23.71 7.76 -9.45
C ARG A 127 -23.55 8.50 -8.11
N GLN A 128 -24.52 8.34 -7.21
CA GLN A 128 -24.46 8.95 -5.87
C GLN A 128 -23.32 8.36 -5.04
N VAL A 129 -23.16 7.03 -5.01
CA VAL A 129 -22.07 6.34 -4.29
C VAL A 129 -20.71 6.79 -4.80
N ILE A 130 -20.51 6.83 -6.12
CA ILE A 130 -19.26 7.31 -6.74
C ILE A 130 -18.98 8.76 -6.30
N ALA A 131 -19.96 9.65 -6.37
CA ALA A 131 -19.80 11.05 -5.96
C ALA A 131 -19.45 11.18 -4.47
N GLN A 132 -20.05 10.35 -3.61
CA GLN A 132 -19.76 10.35 -2.17
C GLN A 132 -18.35 9.83 -1.88
N ILE A 133 -17.87 8.77 -2.57
CA ILE A 133 -16.50 8.28 -2.41
C ILE A 133 -15.48 9.32 -2.87
N TYR A 134 -15.76 10.07 -3.95
CA TYR A 134 -14.87 11.16 -4.37
C TYR A 134 -14.84 12.31 -3.35
N ALA A 135 -15.98 12.64 -2.74
CA ALA A 135 -16.06 13.69 -1.73
C ALA A 135 -15.44 13.29 -0.40
N ASP A 136 -15.65 12.04 0.04
CA ASP A 136 -15.10 11.45 1.26
C ASP A 136 -14.75 9.98 1.03
N PRO A 137 -13.45 9.65 0.89
CA PRO A 137 -13.00 8.26 0.75
C PRO A 137 -13.43 7.35 1.91
N ALA A 138 -13.68 7.89 3.11
CA ALA A 138 -14.13 7.09 4.25
C ALA A 138 -15.55 6.52 4.07
N TYR A 139 -16.30 7.05 3.14
CA TYR A 139 -17.63 6.52 2.80
C TYR A 139 -17.57 5.03 2.39
N VAL A 140 -16.46 4.56 1.82
CA VAL A 140 -16.29 3.15 1.41
C VAL A 140 -16.47 2.15 2.55
N VAL A 141 -16.21 2.53 3.79
CA VAL A 141 -16.37 1.68 4.98
C VAL A 141 -17.64 1.98 5.76
N ALA A 142 -18.38 3.00 5.39
CA ALA A 142 -19.57 3.49 6.10
C ALA A 142 -20.90 3.11 5.45
N PHE A 143 -20.96 2.76 4.16
CA PHE A 143 -22.22 2.40 3.52
C PHE A 143 -22.76 1.07 4.03
N LYS A 144 -24.08 0.96 4.07
CA LYS A 144 -24.76 -0.24 4.59
C LYS A 144 -24.41 -1.48 3.74
N GLY A 145 -23.91 -2.52 4.40
CA GLY A 145 -23.49 -3.76 3.73
C GLY A 145 -22.07 -3.72 3.17
N SER A 146 -21.27 -2.70 3.52
CA SER A 146 -19.84 -2.71 3.24
C SER A 146 -19.18 -3.89 3.93
N ASP A 147 -18.59 -4.78 3.14
CA ASP A 147 -17.78 -5.89 3.64
C ASP A 147 -16.31 -5.60 3.37
N SER A 148 -15.76 -4.70 4.18
CA SER A 148 -14.41 -4.15 4.00
C SER A 148 -13.33 -4.86 4.84
N ALA A 149 -13.72 -5.73 5.78
CA ALA A 149 -12.80 -6.29 6.76
C ALA A 149 -11.71 -7.17 6.14
N ALA A 150 -12.05 -8.04 5.19
CA ALA A 150 -11.09 -8.90 4.49
C ALA A 150 -10.21 -8.09 3.52
N ALA A 151 -10.80 -7.16 2.76
CA ALA A 151 -10.04 -6.25 1.88
C ALA A 151 -9.04 -5.40 2.66
N ALA A 152 -9.45 -4.83 3.80
CA ALA A 152 -8.57 -4.09 4.69
C ALA A 152 -7.44 -4.98 5.23
N GLY A 153 -7.75 -6.21 5.62
CA GLY A 153 -6.76 -7.19 6.10
C GLY A 153 -5.72 -7.51 5.04
N LEU A 154 -6.10 -7.74 3.78
CA LEU A 154 -5.17 -7.94 2.67
C LEU A 154 -4.20 -6.78 2.50
N ILE A 155 -4.70 -5.54 2.60
CA ILE A 155 -3.87 -4.34 2.51
C ILE A 155 -2.90 -4.26 3.70
N ILE A 156 -3.41 -4.37 4.93
CA ILE A 156 -2.64 -4.22 6.16
C ILE A 156 -1.53 -5.26 6.23
N ASP A 157 -1.85 -6.53 5.97
CA ASP A 157 -0.90 -7.64 6.06
C ASP A 157 0.17 -7.55 4.97
N THR A 158 -0.22 -7.22 3.73
CA THR A 158 0.75 -7.14 2.62
C THR A 158 1.68 -5.95 2.78
N LEU A 159 1.15 -4.74 2.94
CA LEU A 159 1.99 -3.55 3.12
C LEU A 159 2.80 -3.61 4.41
N GLY A 160 2.20 -4.12 5.50
CA GLY A 160 2.88 -4.35 6.76
C GLY A 160 4.05 -5.31 6.62
N SER A 161 3.87 -6.43 5.91
CA SER A 161 4.94 -7.39 5.61
C SER A 161 6.06 -6.79 4.76
N ASP A 162 5.71 -6.03 3.72
CA ASP A 162 6.69 -5.37 2.87
C ASP A 162 7.47 -4.30 3.64
N GLY A 163 6.78 -3.49 4.45
CA GLY A 163 7.42 -2.53 5.36
C GLY A 163 8.35 -3.23 6.36
N LEU A 164 7.92 -4.36 6.93
CA LEU A 164 8.72 -5.15 7.87
C LEU A 164 9.99 -5.71 7.23
N LYS A 165 9.94 -6.21 5.99
CA LYS A 165 11.12 -6.68 5.26
C LYS A 165 12.17 -5.58 5.11
N VAL A 166 11.74 -4.38 4.68
CA VAL A 166 12.63 -3.21 4.54
C VAL A 166 13.17 -2.76 5.90
N TYR A 167 12.32 -2.68 6.92
CA TYR A 167 12.73 -2.36 8.29
C TYR A 167 13.79 -3.33 8.82
N GLN A 168 13.59 -4.63 8.65
CA GLN A 168 14.53 -5.66 9.09
C GLN A 168 15.85 -5.63 8.31
N ALA A 169 15.80 -5.38 6.99
CA ALA A 169 17.00 -5.14 6.19
C ALA A 169 17.78 -3.94 6.77
N GLY A 170 17.08 -2.86 7.09
CA GLY A 170 17.66 -1.67 7.71
C GLY A 170 18.31 -1.95 9.07
N LYS A 171 17.68 -2.75 9.93
CA LYS A 171 18.27 -3.14 11.22
C LYS A 171 19.58 -3.92 11.02
N ARG A 172 19.63 -4.85 10.05
CA ARG A 172 20.85 -5.60 9.73
C ARG A 172 21.95 -4.70 9.16
N VAL A 173 21.59 -3.81 8.21
CA VAL A 173 22.53 -2.85 7.63
C VAL A 173 23.04 -1.86 8.68
N LYS A 174 22.19 -1.36 9.56
CA LYS A 174 22.62 -0.49 10.67
C LYS A 174 23.59 -1.21 11.59
N GLN A 175 23.36 -2.50 11.90
CA GLN A 175 24.28 -3.30 12.70
C GLN A 175 25.63 -3.46 11.98
N ALA A 176 25.60 -3.73 10.67
CA ALA A 176 26.84 -3.83 9.88
C ALA A 176 27.70 -2.55 9.97
N ALA A 177 27.11 -1.37 10.09
CA ALA A 177 27.87 -0.14 10.31
C ALA A 177 28.79 -0.20 11.52
N TYR A 178 28.37 -0.85 12.60
CA TYR A 178 29.19 -1.06 13.79
C TYR A 178 30.19 -2.19 13.62
N ASP A 179 29.81 -3.26 12.92
CA ASP A 179 30.64 -4.43 12.72
C ASP A 179 31.88 -4.11 11.86
N VAL A 180 31.69 -3.29 10.81
CA VAL A 180 32.78 -2.92 9.88
C VAL A 180 33.66 -1.78 10.36
N GLN A 181 33.37 -1.10 11.47
CA GLN A 181 34.15 0.04 11.96
C GLN A 181 35.65 -0.24 12.15
N ARG A 182 36.04 -1.51 12.37
CA ARG A 182 37.43 -1.91 12.52
C ARG A 182 38.15 -2.23 11.21
N ALA A 183 37.42 -2.44 10.13
CA ALA A 183 37.97 -2.73 8.82
C ALA A 183 38.67 -1.50 8.23
N ASN A 184 39.82 -1.67 7.57
CA ASN A 184 40.58 -0.54 7.04
C ASN A 184 39.81 0.20 5.94
N TRP A 185 39.13 -0.53 5.05
CA TRP A 185 38.34 0.06 3.97
C TRP A 185 37.21 0.97 4.48
N SER A 186 36.56 0.59 5.58
CA SER A 186 35.40 1.32 6.10
C SER A 186 35.77 2.63 6.80
N LYS A 187 37.03 2.75 7.29
CA LYS A 187 37.56 3.97 7.90
C LYS A 187 38.03 5.00 6.88
N ALA A 188 38.22 4.58 5.64
CA ALA A 188 38.60 5.50 4.56
C ALA A 188 37.45 6.55 4.37
N SER A 189 37.87 7.78 4.07
CA SER A 189 36.91 8.84 3.73
C SER A 189 36.21 8.51 2.44
N VAL A 190 34.92 8.73 2.40
CA VAL A 190 34.12 8.63 1.17
C VAL A 190 34.60 9.72 0.20
N PRO A 191 35.00 9.36 -1.03
CA PRO A 191 35.35 10.33 -2.03
C PRO A 191 34.14 11.17 -2.47
N ASP A 192 34.38 12.37 -2.94
CA ASP A 192 33.38 13.24 -3.56
C ASP A 192 32.02 13.32 -2.78
N ARG A 193 32.13 13.57 -1.48
CA ARG A 193 30.97 13.57 -0.54
C ARG A 193 29.84 14.49 -0.98
N ASP A 194 30.16 15.66 -1.54
CA ASP A 194 29.18 16.62 -2.04
C ASP A 194 28.45 16.09 -3.29
N VAL A 195 29.17 15.40 -4.18
CA VAL A 195 28.60 14.71 -5.35
C VAL A 195 27.65 13.60 -4.89
N ARG A 196 28.07 12.79 -3.90
CA ARG A 196 27.20 11.75 -3.29
C ARG A 196 25.91 12.34 -2.73
N LEU A 197 25.99 13.44 -1.96
CA LEU A 197 24.81 14.10 -1.38
C LEU A 197 23.92 14.70 -2.48
N ALA A 198 24.50 15.36 -3.47
CA ALA A 198 23.78 15.89 -4.63
C ALA A 198 23.06 14.77 -5.39
N TYR A 199 23.74 13.65 -5.64
CA TYR A 199 23.16 12.46 -6.26
C TYR A 199 21.96 11.92 -5.45
N ALA A 200 22.10 11.76 -4.13
CA ALA A 200 21.04 11.29 -3.26
C ALA A 200 19.79 12.21 -3.32
N LYS A 201 19.98 13.53 -3.36
CA LYS A 201 18.90 14.51 -3.51
C LYS A 201 18.22 14.39 -4.88
N THR A 202 18.99 14.30 -5.97
CA THR A 202 18.46 14.16 -7.33
C THR A 202 17.65 12.88 -7.48
N MET A 203 18.19 11.74 -7.06
CA MET A 203 17.49 10.46 -7.15
C MET A 203 16.24 10.41 -6.27
N SER A 204 16.26 11.10 -5.12
CA SER A 204 15.09 11.21 -4.25
C SER A 204 13.96 12.09 -4.80
N ALA A 205 14.23 12.88 -5.83
CA ALA A 205 13.25 13.67 -6.57
C ALA A 205 12.86 13.03 -7.92
N THR A 206 13.51 11.90 -8.27
CA THR A 206 13.26 11.19 -9.53
C THR A 206 12.12 10.18 -9.33
N PRO A 207 11.14 10.14 -10.23
CA PRO A 207 10.07 9.16 -10.18
C PRO A 207 10.61 7.72 -10.25
N LEU A 208 9.97 6.84 -9.48
CA LEU A 208 10.20 5.40 -9.56
C LEU A 208 9.76 4.87 -10.92
N LEU A 209 10.55 3.95 -11.46
CA LEU A 209 10.20 3.22 -12.68
C LEU A 209 9.50 1.91 -12.32
N ALA A 210 8.42 1.62 -13.05
CA ALA A 210 7.73 0.35 -12.98
C ALA A 210 8.35 -0.67 -13.94
N GLU A 211 8.27 -1.94 -13.59
CA GLU A 211 8.69 -3.05 -14.45
C GLU A 211 7.50 -3.56 -15.26
N SER A 212 7.63 -3.66 -16.57
CA SER A 212 6.53 -4.02 -17.47
C SER A 212 5.86 -5.36 -17.12
N ALA A 213 6.64 -6.36 -16.73
CA ALA A 213 6.10 -7.66 -16.32
C ALA A 213 5.25 -7.56 -15.03
N ASP A 214 5.67 -6.72 -14.07
CA ASP A 214 4.93 -6.51 -12.85
C ASP A 214 3.67 -5.66 -13.09
N VAL A 215 3.73 -4.67 -13.97
CA VAL A 215 2.55 -3.92 -14.43
C VAL A 215 1.52 -4.86 -15.05
N ALA A 216 1.93 -5.76 -15.96
CA ALA A 216 1.04 -6.72 -16.58
C ALA A 216 0.39 -7.67 -15.55
N LEU A 217 1.16 -8.16 -14.58
CA LEU A 217 0.66 -8.98 -13.47
C LEU A 217 -0.40 -8.24 -12.64
N LEU A 218 -0.09 -7.01 -12.20
CA LEU A 218 -1.01 -6.22 -11.39
C LEU A 218 -2.25 -5.78 -12.18
N GLN A 219 -2.12 -5.53 -13.48
CA GLN A 219 -3.26 -5.23 -14.35
C GLN A 219 -4.22 -6.42 -14.42
N GLN A 220 -3.70 -7.63 -14.64
CA GLN A 220 -4.51 -8.85 -14.65
C GLN A 220 -5.16 -9.09 -13.27
N ALA A 221 -4.41 -8.92 -12.19
CA ALA A 221 -4.90 -9.06 -10.84
C ALA A 221 -6.03 -8.07 -10.54
N SER A 222 -5.90 -6.81 -10.96
CA SER A 222 -6.93 -5.78 -10.74
C SER A 222 -8.25 -6.05 -11.43
N MET A 223 -8.23 -6.84 -12.51
CA MET A 223 -9.43 -7.25 -13.26
C MET A 223 -9.97 -8.62 -12.84
N GLY A 224 -9.39 -9.26 -11.83
CA GLY A 224 -9.77 -10.59 -11.37
C GLY A 224 -9.22 -11.75 -12.23
N GLY A 225 -8.29 -11.46 -13.17
CA GLY A 225 -7.75 -12.46 -14.10
C GLY A 225 -6.59 -13.32 -13.53
N ALA A 226 -5.85 -12.80 -12.57
CA ALA A 226 -4.73 -13.52 -11.92
C ALA A 226 -4.66 -13.15 -10.42
N PRO A 227 -5.04 -14.06 -9.51
CA PRO A 227 -4.96 -13.79 -8.09
C PRO A 227 -3.50 -13.68 -7.63
N LEU A 228 -3.23 -12.75 -6.71
CA LEU A 228 -1.89 -12.53 -6.15
C LEU A 228 -1.48 -13.57 -5.08
N ALA A 229 -2.19 -14.68 -4.97
CA ALA A 229 -1.95 -15.76 -4.00
C ALA A 229 -1.84 -15.24 -2.53
N LEU A 230 -2.72 -14.33 -2.14
CA LEU A 230 -2.77 -13.74 -0.81
C LEU A 230 -3.71 -14.55 0.09
N ALA A 231 -3.38 -14.65 1.38
CA ALA A 231 -4.25 -15.24 2.38
C ALA A 231 -5.08 -14.12 3.06
N PRO A 232 -6.40 -14.05 2.83
CA PRO A 232 -7.22 -13.02 3.45
C PRO A 232 -7.33 -13.26 4.96
N ARG A 233 -7.18 -12.20 5.74
CA ARG A 233 -7.47 -12.15 7.17
C ARG A 233 -8.30 -10.90 7.42
N ALA A 234 -9.42 -11.05 8.10
CA ALA A 234 -10.25 -9.92 8.47
C ALA A 234 -9.50 -8.98 9.43
N ALA A 235 -9.57 -7.69 9.17
CA ALA A 235 -9.06 -6.65 10.05
C ALA A 235 -10.21 -5.86 10.68
N GLU A 236 -10.00 -5.37 11.89
CA GLU A 236 -10.98 -4.56 12.62
C GLU A 236 -10.75 -3.07 12.37
N ALA A 237 -11.86 -2.32 12.26
CA ALA A 237 -11.81 -0.86 12.20
C ALA A 237 -11.41 -0.28 13.59
N PRO A 238 -10.85 0.93 13.67
CA PRO A 238 -10.69 1.91 12.59
C PRO A 238 -9.46 1.68 11.72
N TYR A 239 -9.61 1.84 10.40
CA TYR A 239 -8.51 1.69 9.46
C TYR A 239 -7.71 2.99 9.29
N LYS A 240 -6.44 2.87 8.89
CA LYS A 240 -5.59 4.02 8.56
C LYS A 240 -6.01 4.67 7.25
N PRO A 241 -5.76 5.98 7.06
CA PRO A 241 -6.15 6.71 5.85
C PRO A 241 -5.66 6.06 4.56
N LEU A 242 -4.43 5.51 4.53
CA LEU A 242 -3.91 4.79 3.36
C LEU A 242 -4.78 3.59 2.98
N VAL A 243 -5.21 2.79 3.96
CA VAL A 243 -6.05 1.60 3.74
C VAL A 243 -7.43 2.02 3.22
N ILE A 244 -8.05 3.04 3.85
CA ILE A 244 -9.36 3.58 3.45
C ILE A 244 -9.30 4.10 2.02
N ARG A 245 -8.27 4.87 1.65
CA ARG A 245 -8.11 5.44 0.31
C ARG A 245 -7.84 4.35 -0.73
N GLY A 246 -7.04 3.33 -0.40
CA GLY A 246 -6.87 2.15 -1.26
C GLY A 246 -8.19 1.43 -1.53
N MET A 247 -8.99 1.17 -0.49
CA MET A 247 -10.33 0.58 -0.65
C MET A 247 -11.28 1.49 -1.43
N ALA A 248 -11.20 2.82 -1.25
CA ALA A 248 -12.02 3.77 -2.01
C ALA A 248 -11.73 3.70 -3.50
N VAL A 249 -10.45 3.67 -3.89
CA VAL A 249 -10.03 3.49 -5.29
C VAL A 249 -10.49 2.12 -5.83
N ALA A 250 -10.39 1.06 -5.03
CA ALA A 250 -10.87 -0.27 -5.42
C ALA A 250 -12.40 -0.31 -5.62
N ALA A 251 -13.16 0.34 -4.74
CA ALA A 251 -14.62 0.44 -4.90
C ALA A 251 -14.99 1.23 -6.17
N LEU A 252 -14.31 2.34 -6.43
CA LEU A 252 -14.49 3.09 -7.68
C LEU A 252 -14.17 2.24 -8.90
N ALA A 253 -13.09 1.44 -8.86
CA ALA A 253 -12.75 0.52 -9.93
C ALA A 253 -13.84 -0.55 -10.14
N ALA A 254 -14.36 -1.12 -9.05
CA ALA A 254 -15.45 -2.11 -9.09
C ALA A 254 -16.75 -1.53 -9.65
N LEU A 255 -16.95 -0.20 -9.52
CA LEU A 255 -18.10 0.54 -10.05
C LEU A 255 -17.86 1.13 -11.45
N GLY A 256 -16.69 0.87 -12.07
CA GLY A 256 -16.33 1.38 -13.40
C GLY A 256 -15.92 2.86 -13.42
N ALA A 257 -15.52 3.43 -12.27
CA ALA A 257 -15.24 4.86 -12.12
C ALA A 257 -13.77 5.17 -11.74
N ALA A 258 -12.83 4.25 -11.96
CA ALA A 258 -11.39 4.47 -11.73
C ALA A 258 -10.55 4.31 -13.01
N GLY A 259 -11.17 4.46 -14.18
CA GLY A 259 -10.49 4.51 -15.48
C GLY A 259 -9.87 5.87 -15.78
N ASP A 260 -9.28 5.99 -16.98
CA ASP A 260 -8.56 7.19 -17.40
C ASP A 260 -9.41 8.46 -17.41
N ASP A 261 -10.71 8.34 -17.75
CA ASP A 261 -11.67 9.47 -17.72
C ASP A 261 -11.82 10.10 -16.32
N ASN A 262 -11.51 9.36 -15.28
CA ASN A 262 -11.63 9.78 -13.87
C ASN A 262 -10.28 9.91 -13.16
N LEU A 263 -9.19 9.82 -13.88
CA LEU A 263 -7.84 9.73 -13.30
C LEU A 263 -7.54 10.86 -12.31
N ALA A 264 -7.88 12.10 -12.65
CA ALA A 264 -7.64 13.25 -11.78
C ALA A 264 -8.37 13.14 -10.43
N ASN A 265 -9.60 12.63 -10.42
CA ASN A 265 -10.38 12.42 -9.19
C ASN A 265 -9.77 11.29 -8.35
N VAL A 266 -9.33 10.20 -8.98
CA VAL A 266 -8.66 9.08 -8.31
C VAL A 266 -7.33 9.54 -7.71
N GLU A 267 -6.53 10.34 -8.42
CA GLU A 267 -5.27 10.90 -7.92
C GLU A 267 -5.49 11.83 -6.73
N ALA A 268 -6.58 12.61 -6.73
CA ALA A 268 -6.95 13.44 -5.57
C ALA A 268 -7.25 12.60 -4.32
N ILE A 269 -7.89 11.44 -4.47
CA ILE A 269 -8.09 10.48 -3.37
C ILE A 269 -6.75 9.97 -2.84
N MET A 270 -5.78 9.71 -3.73
CA MET A 270 -4.47 9.17 -3.35
C MET A 270 -3.51 10.23 -2.75
N ALA A 271 -3.91 11.47 -2.60
CA ALA A 271 -3.15 12.49 -1.90
C ALA A 271 -3.41 12.40 -0.38
N GLU A 272 -2.40 11.95 0.39
CA GLU A 272 -2.50 11.75 1.86
C GLU A 272 -1.32 12.44 2.55
N PRO A 273 -1.54 13.63 3.18
CA PRO A 273 -0.46 14.45 3.71
C PRO A 273 0.20 13.92 4.99
N ALA A 274 -0.51 13.16 5.84
CA ALA A 274 0.04 12.71 7.11
C ALA A 274 1.15 11.65 6.90
N SER A 275 0.91 10.66 6.02
CA SER A 275 1.93 9.66 5.66
C SER A 275 3.07 10.30 4.84
N ALA A 276 2.77 11.34 4.04
CA ALA A 276 3.79 12.10 3.31
C ALA A 276 4.81 12.74 4.26
N SER A 277 4.37 13.28 5.40
CA SER A 277 5.24 13.86 6.42
C SER A 277 6.27 12.85 6.94
N CYS A 278 5.86 11.59 7.21
CA CYS A 278 6.75 10.53 7.66
C CYS A 278 7.89 10.27 6.66
N VAL A 279 7.52 10.06 5.40
CA VAL A 279 8.49 9.72 4.33
C VAL A 279 9.42 10.89 4.01
N ASN A 280 8.89 12.12 4.00
CA ASN A 280 9.69 13.32 3.80
C ASN A 280 10.70 13.53 4.93
N MET A 281 10.31 13.27 6.19
CA MET A 281 11.21 13.36 7.33
C MET A 281 12.36 12.36 7.23
N GLY A 282 12.09 11.12 6.82
CA GLY A 282 13.13 10.12 6.55
C GLY A 282 14.15 10.63 5.52
N LYS A 283 13.70 11.28 4.44
CA LYS A 283 14.59 11.88 3.43
C LYS A 283 15.43 13.03 4.00
N LEU A 284 14.84 13.92 4.78
CA LEU A 284 15.57 15.01 5.44
C LEU A 284 16.66 14.48 6.38
N ASN A 285 16.32 13.51 7.20
CA ASN A 285 17.27 12.85 8.10
C ASN A 285 18.43 12.20 7.32
N LEU A 286 18.12 11.55 6.20
CA LEU A 286 19.14 11.01 5.30
C LEU A 286 20.10 12.09 4.78
N TYR A 287 19.58 13.21 4.29
CA TYR A 287 20.43 14.28 3.77
C TYR A 287 21.33 14.89 4.84
N GLN A 288 20.82 15.05 6.06
CA GLN A 288 21.61 15.50 7.20
C GLN A 288 22.70 14.48 7.57
N CYS A 289 22.36 13.18 7.61
CA CYS A 289 23.30 12.12 7.88
C CYS A 289 24.43 12.11 6.83
N LEU A 290 24.09 12.08 5.54
CA LEU A 290 25.07 12.08 4.45
C LEU A 290 25.91 13.36 4.39
N ALA A 291 25.39 14.51 4.79
CA ALA A 291 26.14 15.76 4.82
C ALA A 291 27.31 15.73 5.81
N VAL A 292 27.13 15.07 6.95
CA VAL A 292 28.17 14.99 8.00
C VAL A 292 29.03 13.73 7.93
N ALA A 293 28.50 12.64 7.38
CA ALA A 293 29.21 11.37 7.24
C ALA A 293 30.53 11.51 6.46
N LYS A 294 31.62 11.01 7.01
CA LYS A 294 32.97 11.07 6.41
C LYS A 294 33.50 9.71 6.01
N PRO A 295 33.67 8.75 6.93
CA PRO A 295 34.10 7.40 6.58
C PRO A 295 32.94 6.55 6.04
N HIS A 296 33.29 5.51 5.30
CA HIS A 296 32.31 4.62 4.67
C HIS A 296 31.33 3.98 5.66
N TYR A 297 31.76 3.61 6.88
CA TYR A 297 30.85 3.01 7.86
C TYR A 297 29.72 3.94 8.30
N GLU A 298 29.91 5.27 8.23
CA GLU A 298 28.85 6.24 8.51
C GLU A 298 27.80 6.25 7.38
N ASP A 299 28.22 6.03 6.14
CA ASP A 299 27.27 5.85 5.03
C ASP A 299 26.45 4.57 5.18
N VAL A 300 27.07 3.47 5.67
CA VAL A 300 26.32 2.26 6.01
C VAL A 300 25.26 2.56 7.07
N PHE A 301 25.62 3.36 8.09
CA PHE A 301 24.66 3.78 9.11
C PHE A 301 23.51 4.63 8.52
N CYS A 302 23.84 5.62 7.69
CA CYS A 302 22.83 6.47 7.04
C CYS A 302 21.88 5.64 6.16
N LEU A 303 22.39 4.67 5.40
CA LEU A 303 21.62 3.71 4.61
C LEU A 303 20.67 2.90 5.50
N GLY A 304 21.22 2.27 6.54
CA GLY A 304 20.42 1.41 7.44
C GLY A 304 19.34 2.18 8.19
N GLN A 305 19.72 3.31 8.80
CA GLN A 305 18.81 4.08 9.65
C GLN A 305 17.78 4.87 8.82
N HIS A 306 18.23 5.75 7.92
CA HIS A 306 17.36 6.78 7.35
C HIS A 306 16.73 6.38 6.01
N ILE A 307 17.29 5.38 5.31
CA ILE A 307 16.67 4.85 4.10
C ILE A 307 15.78 3.66 4.45
N LEU A 308 16.34 2.63 5.10
CA LEU A 308 15.62 1.37 5.24
C LEU A 308 14.72 1.36 6.49
N ILE A 309 15.25 1.68 7.68
CA ILE A 309 14.44 1.66 8.91
C ILE A 309 13.33 2.70 8.84
N ASP A 310 13.64 3.97 8.55
CA ASP A 310 12.65 5.04 8.55
C ASP A 310 11.57 4.78 7.49
N THR A 311 11.94 4.36 6.26
CA THR A 311 10.98 4.04 5.19
C THR A 311 10.11 2.83 5.57
N GLY A 312 10.70 1.75 6.04
CA GLY A 312 9.96 0.56 6.49
C GLY A 312 8.97 0.89 7.60
N GLN A 313 9.37 1.68 8.60
CA GLN A 313 8.49 2.16 9.67
C GLN A 313 7.33 3.00 9.14
N CYS A 314 7.58 3.90 8.18
CA CYS A 314 6.53 4.73 7.59
C CYS A 314 5.47 3.86 6.91
N VAL A 315 5.86 2.82 6.16
CA VAL A 315 4.93 1.91 5.50
C VAL A 315 4.14 1.08 6.52
N ILE A 316 4.80 0.50 7.54
CA ILE A 316 4.13 -0.25 8.62
C ILE A 316 3.08 0.63 9.33
N LYS A 317 3.45 1.85 9.72
CA LYS A 317 2.55 2.79 10.40
C LYS A 317 1.39 3.21 9.50
N ALA A 318 1.64 3.48 8.21
CA ALA A 318 0.63 3.90 7.26
C ALA A 318 -0.36 2.77 6.93
N SER A 319 0.09 1.51 6.91
CA SER A 319 -0.79 0.34 6.74
C SER A 319 -1.62 0.02 7.99
N GLY A 320 -1.19 0.46 9.17
CA GLY A 320 -1.83 0.08 10.45
C GLY A 320 -1.38 -1.27 11.01
N ALA A 321 -0.40 -1.91 10.38
CA ALA A 321 0.20 -3.13 10.92
C ALA A 321 0.94 -2.83 12.24
N PRO A 322 1.02 -3.81 13.16
CA PRO A 322 1.74 -3.64 14.41
C PRO A 322 3.23 -3.43 14.17
N MET A 323 3.81 -2.45 14.86
CA MET A 323 5.25 -2.27 14.86
C MET A 323 5.93 -3.46 15.53
N PRO A 324 7.07 -3.96 14.98
CA PRO A 324 7.82 -5.01 15.63
C PRO A 324 8.30 -4.55 17.01
N ALA A 325 8.19 -5.44 18.01
CA ALA A 325 8.73 -5.17 19.32
C ALA A 325 10.25 -4.99 19.24
N GLU A 326 10.74 -3.88 19.77
CA GLU A 326 12.19 -3.70 19.94
C GLU A 326 12.64 -4.55 21.15
N PRO A 327 13.74 -5.30 21.02
CA PRO A 327 14.32 -5.96 22.18
C PRO A 327 14.68 -4.91 23.24
N PRO A 328 14.54 -5.23 24.52
CA PRO A 328 14.93 -4.30 25.57
C PRO A 328 16.41 -3.89 25.37
N PRO A 329 16.77 -2.63 25.63
CA PRO A 329 18.14 -2.21 25.52
C PRO A 329 19.02 -3.13 26.38
N PRO A 330 20.21 -3.53 25.88
CA PRO A 330 21.12 -4.32 26.67
C PRO A 330 21.41 -3.58 27.99
N PRO A 331 21.54 -4.29 29.11
CA PRO A 331 21.85 -3.66 30.37
C PRO A 331 23.09 -2.78 30.21
N PRO A 332 23.14 -1.61 30.87
CA PRO A 332 24.28 -0.71 30.81
C PRO A 332 25.56 -1.54 31.05
N ARG A 333 26.50 -1.53 30.11
CA ARG A 333 27.81 -2.09 30.37
C ARG A 333 28.39 -1.31 31.55
N VAL A 334 28.40 -1.91 32.72
CA VAL A 334 29.21 -1.42 33.82
C VAL A 334 30.68 -1.61 33.36
N LEU A 335 31.21 -0.55 32.77
CA LEU A 335 32.65 -0.53 32.52
C LEU A 335 33.31 -0.70 33.89
N PRO A 336 34.25 -1.67 34.08
CA PRO A 336 34.98 -1.71 35.30
C PRO A 336 35.61 -0.33 35.52
N VAL A 337 35.19 0.35 36.57
CA VAL A 337 35.89 1.55 37.03
C VAL A 337 37.33 1.05 37.24
N LYS A 338 38.24 1.47 36.36
CA LYS A 338 39.69 1.39 36.71
C LYS A 338 39.81 2.29 37.95
N THR A 339 39.67 1.68 39.12
CA THR A 339 40.19 2.26 40.34
C THR A 339 41.70 2.33 40.03
N SER A 340 42.17 3.47 39.54
CA SER A 340 43.53 3.85 39.70
C SER A 340 43.70 3.91 41.21
N ILE A 341 44.19 2.83 41.79
CA ILE A 341 44.85 2.86 43.06
C ILE A 341 45.95 3.90 42.80
N ILE A 342 45.69 5.13 43.27
CA ILE A 342 46.75 6.08 43.49
C ILE A 342 47.53 5.37 44.59
N ASP A 343 48.51 4.53 44.19
CA ASP A 343 49.57 4.16 45.11
C ASP A 343 50.08 5.46 45.65
N GLY A 344 49.76 5.71 46.92
CA GLY A 344 50.35 6.76 47.71
C GLY A 344 51.83 6.50 47.87
N GLY A 345 52.50 6.56 46.66
CA GLY A 345 53.94 6.60 46.61
C GLY A 345 54.37 7.87 47.32
N ALA A 346 55.05 7.71 48.47
CA ALA A 346 55.66 8.68 49.28
C ALA A 346 56.43 9.78 48.51
N GLY A 347 55.68 10.78 48.00
CA GLY A 347 56.21 11.94 47.27
C GLY A 347 55.81 13.30 47.84
N SER A 348 55.09 13.34 48.95
CA SER A 348 54.61 14.61 49.53
C SER A 348 55.64 15.29 50.51
N ASN A 349 56.78 14.70 50.76
CA ASN A 349 57.77 15.26 51.69
C ASN A 349 58.79 16.22 51.04
N SER A 350 58.81 16.39 49.72
CA SER A 350 59.85 17.24 49.08
C SER A 350 59.57 18.74 49.25
N ARG A 351 58.31 19.17 49.35
CA ARG A 351 57.95 20.60 49.47
C ARG A 351 58.08 21.09 50.91
N ALA A 352 57.70 20.29 51.89
CA ALA A 352 57.88 20.58 53.32
C ALA A 352 59.36 20.56 53.71
N ALA A 353 60.17 19.64 53.21
CA ALA A 353 61.61 19.57 53.42
C ALA A 353 62.35 20.77 52.81
N LYS A 354 61.97 21.23 51.62
CA LYS A 354 62.53 22.44 51.00
C LYS A 354 62.16 23.72 51.76
N LEU A 355 60.96 23.86 52.28
CA LEU A 355 60.57 24.99 53.12
C LEU A 355 61.31 25.00 54.48
N ALA A 356 61.56 23.85 55.09
CA ALA A 356 62.30 23.73 56.33
C ALA A 356 63.78 24.04 56.13
N ALA A 357 64.39 23.64 55.03
CA ALA A 357 65.77 23.98 54.68
C ALA A 357 65.96 25.50 54.43
N ALA A 358 65.00 26.11 53.71
CA ALA A 358 65.00 27.57 53.44
C ALA A 358 64.88 28.41 54.73
N LYS A 359 64.07 27.97 55.70
CA LYS A 359 63.94 28.66 57.03
C LYS A 359 65.17 28.51 57.89
N LYS A 360 65.96 27.39 57.74
CA LYS A 360 67.22 27.17 58.50
C LYS A 360 68.39 27.97 57.93
N ALA A 361 68.40 28.23 56.65
CA ALA A 361 69.39 29.09 56.00
C ALA A 361 69.19 30.58 56.34
N ALA A 362 67.96 31.08 56.45
CA ALA A 362 67.64 32.43 56.78
C ALA A 362 67.91 32.82 58.27
N LYS A 363 68.22 31.85 59.10
CA LYS A 363 68.51 32.12 60.58
C LYS A 363 70.02 32.07 60.86
N ARG A 364 70.88 32.02 59.85
CA ARG A 364 72.38 31.97 59.99
C ARG A 364 73.07 33.17 59.41
N ASN A 365 72.40 34.19 59.02
CA ASN A 365 72.94 35.53 58.72
C ASN A 365 72.49 36.59 59.72
#